data_7e702544501c6893c2d089b2621993e6
#
_entry.id   7e702544501c6893c2d089b2621993e6
#
_cell.length_a   1.000
_cell.length_b   1.000
_cell.length_c   1.000
_cell.angle_alpha   90.00
_cell.angle_beta   90.00
_cell.angle_gamma   90.00
#
_symmetry.space_group_name_H-M   'P 1'
#
loop_
_entity.id
_entity.type
_entity.pdbx_description
1 polymer ?
#
loop_
_entity_poly.entity_id
_entity_poly.type
_entity_poly.pdbx_seq_one_letter_code
_entity_poly.pdbx_strand_id
1 'polypeptide(L)'
;EKFLDTKCRVAGIQPDCVVVVATVKALKLHGGADKANLSEENLEALATGMPNLYKHIENIKHVYKKPVVVAMNRFASDTPAEIEFVMRGVEKAGAKAVFTDVFLQGGEGGKELAEAVCEAAMQKSELHYSYDLNDSIEKKISDIVKNVYGGAGASFSEIAKEKIAEAEARGYGRLPVIIAKTQYSLSDDAKLLARPEGFTVHVRDIIVKGGAEFVVAIAGNIMLMPGLGKVPAAEHIGVDEKGEIFGLS
;
A
#
# COMPACT_ATOMS: atom_id res chain seq x y z
N GLU A 1 -5.38 -1.32 -3.34
CA GLU A 1 -6.69 -1.27 -3.97
C GLU A 1 -6.72 -0.28 -5.15
N LYS A 2 -6.19 0.93 -5.01
CA LYS A 2 -6.29 2.00 -6.02
C LYS A 2 -5.83 1.60 -7.41
N PHE A 3 -4.69 0.90 -7.52
CA PHE A 3 -4.20 0.43 -8.81
C PHE A 3 -5.11 -0.65 -9.39
N LEU A 4 -5.44 -1.67 -8.63
CA LEU A 4 -6.18 -2.83 -9.12
C LEU A 4 -7.68 -2.53 -9.32
N ASP A 5 -8.36 -1.98 -8.29
CA ASP A 5 -9.79 -1.73 -8.34
C ASP A 5 -10.19 -0.54 -9.21
N THR A 6 -9.29 0.41 -9.44
CA THR A 6 -9.59 1.60 -10.24
C THR A 6 -8.84 1.59 -11.56
N LYS A 7 -7.50 1.73 -11.54
CA LYS A 7 -6.75 1.86 -12.79
C LYS A 7 -6.84 0.64 -13.68
N CYS A 8 -6.59 -0.55 -13.16
CA CYS A 8 -6.67 -1.79 -13.95
C CYS A 8 -8.07 -2.01 -14.49
N ARG A 9 -9.09 -1.79 -13.66
CA ARG A 9 -10.48 -1.95 -14.04
C ARG A 9 -10.91 -1.01 -15.17
N VAL A 10 -10.62 0.29 -15.04
CA VAL A 10 -11.00 1.30 -16.04
C VAL A 10 -10.21 1.14 -17.34
N ALA A 11 -8.92 0.84 -17.24
CA ALA A 11 -8.04 0.70 -18.41
C ALA A 11 -8.05 -0.70 -19.04
N GLY A 12 -8.78 -1.67 -18.48
CA GLY A 12 -8.80 -3.05 -18.97
C GLY A 12 -7.45 -3.77 -18.82
N ILE A 13 -6.61 -3.36 -17.84
CA ILE A 13 -5.30 -3.95 -17.59
C ILE A 13 -5.44 -5.18 -16.70
N GLN A 14 -4.83 -6.29 -17.13
CA GLN A 14 -4.75 -7.54 -16.36
C GLN A 14 -3.27 -7.78 -16.00
N PRO A 15 -2.79 -7.37 -14.82
CA PRO A 15 -1.41 -7.66 -14.43
C PRO A 15 -1.22 -9.16 -14.23
N ASP A 16 -0.08 -9.70 -14.70
CA ASP A 16 0.21 -11.13 -14.58
C ASP A 16 0.67 -11.52 -13.19
N CYS A 17 1.43 -10.63 -12.52
CA CYS A 17 1.77 -10.78 -11.11
C CYS A 17 1.88 -9.41 -10.41
N VAL A 18 1.98 -9.42 -9.09
CA VAL A 18 2.16 -8.22 -8.27
C VAL A 18 3.44 -8.35 -7.45
N VAL A 19 4.29 -7.33 -7.49
CA VAL A 19 5.46 -7.22 -6.62
C VAL A 19 5.12 -6.34 -5.42
N VAL A 20 5.25 -6.89 -4.22
CA VAL A 20 5.15 -6.14 -2.97
C VAL A 20 6.55 -5.80 -2.49
N VAL A 21 6.86 -4.52 -2.42
CA VAL A 21 8.15 -4.07 -1.88
C VAL A 21 8.07 -3.98 -0.37
N ALA A 22 8.96 -4.67 0.32
CA ALA A 22 9.10 -4.64 1.77
C ALA A 22 10.47 -4.09 2.17
N THR A 23 10.53 -3.40 3.31
CA THR A 23 11.78 -2.94 3.94
C THR A 23 11.77 -3.26 5.42
N VAL A 24 12.92 -3.60 5.98
CA VAL A 24 13.09 -3.83 7.43
C VAL A 24 12.63 -2.60 8.22
N LYS A 25 13.03 -1.40 7.81
CA LYS A 25 12.67 -0.14 8.47
C LYS A 25 11.17 0.07 8.56
N ALA A 26 10.43 -0.15 7.46
CA ALA A 26 8.98 0.01 7.46
C ALA A 26 8.29 -1.01 8.38
N LEU A 27 8.75 -2.25 8.38
CA LEU A 27 8.21 -3.29 9.27
C LEU A 27 8.52 -2.99 10.74
N LYS A 28 9.73 -2.52 11.07
CA LYS A 28 10.06 -2.08 12.44
C LYS A 28 9.18 -0.91 12.89
N LEU A 29 8.90 0.06 12.02
CA LEU A 29 7.94 1.14 12.31
C LEU A 29 6.54 0.60 12.61
N HIS A 30 6.05 -0.34 11.82
CA HIS A 30 4.79 -1.02 12.10
C HIS A 30 4.81 -1.83 13.39
N GLY A 31 5.98 -2.26 13.83
CA GLY A 31 6.18 -2.90 15.14
C GLY A 31 6.36 -1.94 16.30
N GLY A 32 6.24 -0.62 16.06
CA GLY A 32 6.33 0.40 17.11
C GLY A 32 7.75 0.87 17.42
N ALA A 33 8.76 0.52 16.62
CA ALA A 33 10.12 1.04 16.81
C ALA A 33 10.17 2.56 16.58
N ASP A 34 11.02 3.24 17.37
CA ASP A 34 11.27 4.67 17.20
C ASP A 34 11.98 4.95 15.86
N LYS A 35 11.58 6.01 15.18
CA LYS A 35 12.20 6.44 13.92
C LYS A 35 13.70 6.72 14.06
N ALA A 36 14.14 7.19 15.22
CA ALA A 36 15.56 7.47 15.49
C ALA A 36 16.40 6.19 15.52
N ASN A 37 15.82 5.03 15.87
CA ASN A 37 16.54 3.78 16.14
C ASN A 37 16.31 2.71 15.06
N LEU A 38 15.80 3.08 13.89
CA LEU A 38 15.50 2.12 12.81
C LEU A 38 16.73 1.45 12.20
N SER A 39 17.92 1.99 12.45
CA SER A 39 19.19 1.39 12.01
C SER A 39 19.75 0.36 12.98
N GLU A 40 19.18 0.23 14.19
CA GLU A 40 19.55 -0.78 15.18
C GLU A 40 18.78 -2.08 14.93
N GLU A 41 19.43 -3.23 15.15
CA GLU A 41 18.75 -4.53 15.03
C GLU A 41 17.59 -4.63 16.03
N ASN A 42 16.40 -5.00 15.55
CA ASN A 42 15.22 -5.17 16.39
C ASN A 42 14.26 -6.23 15.84
N LEU A 43 14.54 -7.49 16.16
CA LEU A 43 13.72 -8.63 15.74
C LEU A 43 12.33 -8.65 16.41
N GLU A 44 12.20 -8.09 17.62
CA GLU A 44 10.91 -8.01 18.31
C GLU A 44 9.95 -7.04 17.59
N ALA A 45 10.45 -5.86 17.25
CA ALA A 45 9.67 -4.91 16.44
C ALA A 45 9.32 -5.50 15.07
N LEU A 46 10.25 -6.24 14.43
CA LEU A 46 9.94 -6.94 13.19
C LEU A 46 8.83 -7.97 13.37
N ALA A 47 8.90 -8.80 14.40
CA ALA A 47 7.86 -9.81 14.67
C ALA A 47 6.49 -9.17 14.85
N THR A 48 6.42 -8.03 15.54
CA THR A 48 5.20 -7.27 15.76
C THR A 48 4.70 -6.60 14.47
N GLY A 49 5.60 -6.15 13.60
CA GLY A 49 5.24 -5.45 12.35
C GLY A 49 4.93 -6.35 11.16
N MET A 50 5.44 -7.59 11.15
CA MET A 50 5.23 -8.55 10.05
C MET A 50 3.77 -8.78 9.66
N PRO A 51 2.79 -8.80 10.58
CA PRO A 51 1.37 -8.93 10.22
C PRO A 51 0.89 -7.91 9.19
N ASN A 52 1.48 -6.71 9.11
CA ASN A 52 1.18 -5.74 8.07
C ASN A 52 1.53 -6.29 6.68
N LEU A 53 2.73 -6.82 6.51
CA LEU A 53 3.16 -7.44 5.25
C LEU A 53 2.31 -8.66 4.90
N TYR A 54 1.97 -9.49 5.88
CA TYR A 54 1.10 -10.65 5.67
C TYR A 54 -0.27 -10.23 5.14
N LYS A 55 -0.85 -9.14 5.64
CA LYS A 55 -2.13 -8.61 5.13
C LYS A 55 -2.02 -8.17 3.67
N HIS A 56 -0.92 -7.54 3.26
CA HIS A 56 -0.69 -7.18 1.86
C HIS A 56 -0.56 -8.40 0.95
N ILE A 57 0.19 -9.43 1.38
CA ILE A 57 0.30 -10.71 0.65
C ILE A 57 -1.08 -11.37 0.51
N GLU A 58 -1.83 -11.44 1.61
CA GLU A 58 -3.18 -11.99 1.67
C GLU A 58 -4.12 -11.27 0.71
N ASN A 59 -4.09 -9.94 0.68
CA ASN A 59 -4.91 -9.13 -0.23
C ASN A 59 -4.64 -9.51 -1.70
N ILE A 60 -3.37 -9.59 -2.11
CA ILE A 60 -3.02 -9.93 -3.49
C ILE A 60 -3.47 -11.35 -3.82
N LYS A 61 -3.21 -12.33 -2.94
CA LYS A 61 -3.55 -13.74 -3.18
C LYS A 61 -5.03 -14.04 -3.10
N HIS A 62 -5.71 -13.48 -2.11
CA HIS A 62 -7.06 -13.93 -1.77
C HIS A 62 -8.17 -12.96 -2.20
N VAL A 63 -7.92 -11.64 -2.21
CA VAL A 63 -8.87 -10.65 -2.70
C VAL A 63 -8.73 -10.51 -4.22
N TYR A 64 -7.52 -10.20 -4.70
CA TYR A 64 -7.27 -9.91 -6.11
C TYR A 64 -6.94 -11.14 -6.96
N LYS A 65 -6.71 -12.31 -6.35
CA LYS A 65 -6.40 -13.59 -7.01
C LYS A 65 -5.20 -13.54 -7.95
N LYS A 66 -4.17 -12.76 -7.57
CA LYS A 66 -2.96 -12.62 -8.37
C LYS A 66 -1.75 -13.29 -7.71
N PRO A 67 -0.81 -13.84 -8.53
CA PRO A 67 0.49 -14.24 -8.03
C PRO A 67 1.21 -13.05 -7.39
N VAL A 68 1.96 -13.29 -6.31
CA VAL A 68 2.69 -12.26 -5.58
C VAL A 68 4.12 -12.68 -5.34
N VAL A 69 5.04 -11.74 -5.59
CA VAL A 69 6.45 -11.81 -5.22
C VAL A 69 6.74 -10.69 -4.24
N VAL A 70 7.46 -10.96 -3.15
CA VAL A 70 7.88 -9.92 -2.21
C VAL A 70 9.34 -9.57 -2.49
N ALA A 71 9.57 -8.32 -2.89
CA ALA A 71 10.90 -7.76 -3.07
C ALA A 71 11.36 -7.17 -1.73
N MET A 72 12.33 -7.82 -1.09
CA MET A 72 12.99 -7.32 0.11
C MET A 72 14.02 -6.27 -0.30
N ASN A 73 13.65 -4.99 -0.23
CA ASN A 73 14.52 -3.88 -0.61
C ASN A 73 15.46 -3.53 0.54
N ARG A 74 16.75 -3.80 0.34
CA ARG A 74 17.80 -3.65 1.35
C ARG A 74 18.18 -2.19 1.59
N PHE A 75 18.45 -1.89 2.86
CA PHE A 75 19.23 -0.74 3.30
C PHE A 75 20.56 -1.20 3.91
N ALA A 76 21.59 -0.36 3.87
CA ALA A 76 22.91 -0.70 4.38
C ALA A 76 22.91 -1.02 5.90
N SER A 77 21.93 -0.50 6.63
CA SER A 77 21.75 -0.75 8.07
C SER A 77 21.03 -2.06 8.41
N ASP A 78 20.44 -2.75 7.43
CA ASP A 78 19.68 -3.98 7.68
C ASP A 78 20.65 -5.13 8.01
N THR A 79 20.41 -5.82 9.14
CA THR A 79 21.26 -6.93 9.57
C THR A 79 20.88 -8.23 8.85
N PRO A 80 21.81 -9.18 8.71
CA PRO A 80 21.51 -10.49 8.13
C PRO A 80 20.38 -11.22 8.88
N ALA A 81 20.30 -11.09 10.20
CA ALA A 81 19.26 -11.70 11.02
C ALA A 81 17.88 -11.11 10.72
N GLU A 82 17.78 -9.79 10.57
CA GLU A 82 16.53 -9.11 10.21
C GLU A 82 16.05 -9.51 8.80
N ILE A 83 16.96 -9.53 7.83
CA ILE A 83 16.66 -9.94 6.45
C ILE A 83 16.15 -11.38 6.44
N GLU A 84 16.86 -12.31 7.07
CA GLU A 84 16.47 -13.71 7.13
C GLU A 84 15.10 -13.89 7.81
N PHE A 85 14.85 -13.12 8.90
CA PHE A 85 13.57 -13.14 9.59
C PHE A 85 12.41 -12.77 8.68
N VAL A 86 12.55 -11.69 7.91
CA VAL A 86 11.51 -11.24 6.97
C VAL A 86 11.32 -12.25 5.84
N MET A 87 12.41 -12.72 5.23
CA MET A 87 12.37 -13.69 4.12
C MET A 87 11.63 -14.97 4.53
N ARG A 88 11.99 -15.56 5.66
CA ARG A 88 11.31 -16.75 6.21
C ARG A 88 9.83 -16.50 6.54
N GLY A 89 9.50 -15.30 7.04
CA GLY A 89 8.12 -14.91 7.33
C GLY A 89 7.27 -14.85 6.07
N VAL A 90 7.80 -14.29 4.98
CA VAL A 90 7.13 -14.22 3.67
C VAL A 90 6.90 -15.62 3.09
N GLU A 91 7.89 -16.51 3.16
CA GLU A 91 7.77 -17.89 2.69
C GLU A 91 6.68 -18.66 3.47
N LYS A 92 6.62 -18.50 4.79
CA LYS A 92 5.55 -19.06 5.63
C LYS A 92 4.16 -18.53 5.26
N ALA A 93 4.07 -17.29 4.79
CA ALA A 93 2.83 -16.71 4.25
C ALA A 93 2.50 -17.23 2.83
N GLY A 94 3.33 -18.11 2.27
CA GLY A 94 3.14 -18.74 0.98
C GLY A 94 3.35 -17.78 -0.19
N ALA A 95 4.29 -16.84 -0.07
CA ALA A 95 4.77 -15.99 -1.15
C ALA A 95 6.27 -16.19 -1.36
N LYS A 96 6.76 -15.95 -2.57
CA LYS A 96 8.20 -15.97 -2.86
C LYS A 96 8.81 -14.66 -2.38
N ALA A 97 9.81 -14.76 -1.51
CA ALA A 97 10.61 -13.62 -1.09
C ALA A 97 11.90 -13.56 -1.92
N VAL A 98 12.27 -12.37 -2.38
CA VAL A 98 13.52 -12.14 -3.12
C VAL A 98 14.22 -10.93 -2.53
N PHE A 99 15.48 -11.10 -2.25
CA PHE A 99 16.36 -10.01 -1.85
C PHE A 99 16.71 -9.14 -3.05
N THR A 100 16.69 -7.82 -2.87
CA THR A 100 17.05 -6.89 -3.94
C THR A 100 17.99 -5.80 -3.43
N ASP A 101 19.00 -5.48 -4.23
CA ASP A 101 20.02 -4.48 -3.96
C ASP A 101 20.27 -3.60 -5.20
N VAL A 102 19.19 -3.26 -5.90
CA VAL A 102 19.24 -2.42 -7.12
C VAL A 102 19.82 -1.04 -6.89
N PHE A 103 19.73 -0.51 -5.68
CA PHE A 103 20.29 0.80 -5.36
C PHE A 103 21.82 0.82 -5.45
N LEU A 104 22.49 -0.23 -4.96
CA LEU A 104 23.95 -0.32 -4.98
C LEU A 104 24.50 -0.99 -6.24
N GLN A 105 23.78 -1.97 -6.78
CA GLN A 105 24.27 -2.86 -7.85
C GLN A 105 23.58 -2.62 -9.21
N GLY A 106 22.67 -1.65 -9.29
CA GLY A 106 21.89 -1.42 -10.51
C GLY A 106 21.14 -2.68 -10.95
N GLY A 107 21.10 -2.95 -12.25
CA GLY A 107 20.36 -4.08 -12.81
C GLY A 107 20.81 -5.45 -12.30
N GLU A 108 22.08 -5.62 -11.95
CA GLU A 108 22.60 -6.87 -11.39
C GLU A 108 21.91 -7.23 -10.07
N GLY A 109 21.69 -6.24 -9.19
CA GLY A 109 21.00 -6.42 -7.92
C GLY A 109 19.50 -6.73 -8.03
N GLY A 110 18.95 -6.73 -9.25
CA GLY A 110 17.54 -7.04 -9.54
C GLY A 110 17.30 -8.34 -10.32
N LYS A 111 18.34 -9.07 -10.72
CA LYS A 111 18.20 -10.26 -11.56
C LYS A 111 17.32 -11.35 -10.95
N GLU A 112 17.57 -11.71 -9.70
CA GLU A 112 16.77 -12.72 -9.00
C GLU A 112 15.30 -12.31 -8.89
N LEU A 113 15.03 -11.02 -8.67
CA LEU A 113 13.68 -10.50 -8.65
C LEU A 113 13.03 -10.63 -10.03
N ALA A 114 13.74 -10.30 -11.10
CA ALA A 114 13.25 -10.43 -12.47
C ALA A 114 12.89 -11.87 -12.80
N GLU A 115 13.74 -12.84 -12.46
CA GLU A 115 13.49 -14.26 -12.63
C GLU A 115 12.25 -14.73 -11.87
N ALA A 116 12.13 -14.34 -10.59
CA ALA A 116 10.97 -14.67 -9.76
C ALA A 116 9.66 -14.07 -10.31
N VAL A 117 9.72 -12.85 -10.86
CA VAL A 117 8.56 -12.19 -11.49
C VAL A 117 8.18 -12.92 -12.79
N CYS A 118 9.15 -13.28 -13.62
CA CYS A 118 8.89 -14.08 -14.84
C CYS A 118 8.21 -15.42 -14.50
N GLU A 119 8.72 -16.12 -13.48
CA GLU A 119 8.14 -17.39 -13.02
C GLU A 119 6.71 -17.21 -12.49
N ALA A 120 6.47 -16.16 -11.68
CA ALA A 120 5.14 -15.85 -11.16
C ALA A 120 4.16 -15.46 -12.28
N ALA A 121 4.61 -14.69 -13.26
CA ALA A 121 3.80 -14.24 -14.39
C ALA A 121 3.37 -15.38 -15.34
N MET A 122 4.05 -16.52 -15.34
CA MET A 122 3.64 -17.71 -16.10
C MET A 122 2.41 -18.41 -15.49
N GLN A 123 2.04 -18.11 -14.25
CA GLN A 123 0.87 -18.68 -13.60
C GLN A 123 -0.42 -18.08 -14.16
N LYS A 124 -1.31 -18.92 -14.66
CA LYS A 124 -2.62 -18.46 -15.12
C LYS A 124 -3.42 -17.91 -13.94
N SER A 125 -3.85 -16.67 -14.05
CA SER A 125 -4.64 -16.01 -13.02
C SER A 125 -5.55 -14.95 -13.62
N GLU A 126 -6.72 -14.76 -13.02
CA GLU A 126 -7.68 -13.72 -13.40
C GLU A 126 -7.77 -12.68 -12.28
N LEU A 127 -7.81 -11.39 -12.64
CA LEU A 127 -7.94 -10.33 -11.67
C LEU A 127 -9.36 -10.27 -11.13
N HIS A 128 -9.51 -10.44 -9.82
CA HIS A 128 -10.74 -10.17 -9.11
C HIS A 128 -10.68 -8.76 -8.51
N TYR A 129 -11.84 -8.22 -8.19
CA TYR A 129 -11.95 -6.90 -7.60
C TYR A 129 -12.52 -6.97 -6.18
N SER A 130 -12.19 -5.99 -5.35
CA SER A 130 -12.61 -5.98 -3.94
C SER A 130 -14.10 -5.63 -3.74
N TYR A 131 -14.76 -5.05 -4.76
CA TYR A 131 -16.18 -4.69 -4.78
C TYR A 131 -16.79 -4.74 -6.18
N ASP A 132 -18.12 -4.78 -6.28
CA ASP A 132 -18.87 -4.67 -7.53
C ASP A 132 -19.15 -3.19 -7.86
N LEU A 133 -19.03 -2.78 -9.15
CA LEU A 133 -19.37 -1.44 -9.60
C LEU A 133 -20.87 -1.12 -9.50
N ASN A 134 -21.71 -2.13 -9.52
CA ASN A 134 -23.18 -1.97 -9.42
C ASN A 134 -23.66 -1.73 -7.98
N ASP A 135 -22.80 -1.94 -6.99
CA ASP A 135 -23.11 -1.63 -5.59
C ASP A 135 -23.18 -0.11 -5.37
N SER A 136 -23.89 0.32 -4.30
CA SER A 136 -23.90 1.71 -3.87
C SER A 136 -22.49 2.19 -3.49
N ILE A 137 -22.26 3.50 -3.54
CA ILE A 137 -20.96 4.08 -3.14
C ILE A 137 -20.61 3.68 -1.69
N GLU A 138 -21.58 3.72 -0.77
CA GLU A 138 -21.38 3.30 0.63
C GLU A 138 -20.95 1.84 0.74
N LYS A 139 -21.61 0.95 -0.03
CA LYS A 139 -21.27 -0.48 -0.01
C LYS A 139 -19.88 -0.73 -0.56
N LYS A 140 -19.50 -0.10 -1.67
CA LYS A 140 -18.14 -0.20 -2.24
C LYS A 140 -17.08 0.21 -1.22
N ILE A 141 -17.28 1.33 -0.52
CA ILE A 141 -16.37 1.80 0.53
C ILE A 141 -16.28 0.76 1.66
N SER A 142 -17.43 0.26 2.13
CA SER A 142 -17.48 -0.76 3.18
C SER A 142 -16.81 -2.06 2.78
N ASP A 143 -16.95 -2.47 1.52
CA ASP A 143 -16.31 -3.68 0.98
C ASP A 143 -14.79 -3.53 0.90
N ILE A 144 -14.28 -2.37 0.48
CA ILE A 144 -12.83 -2.08 0.54
C ILE A 144 -12.32 -2.21 1.97
N VAL A 145 -13.02 -1.61 2.94
CA VAL A 145 -12.61 -1.64 4.36
C VAL A 145 -12.59 -3.07 4.88
N LYS A 146 -13.60 -3.87 4.58
CA LYS A 146 -13.69 -5.28 5.03
C LYS A 146 -12.66 -6.17 4.32
N ASN A 147 -12.66 -6.16 3.00
CA ASN A 147 -11.91 -7.12 2.20
C ASN A 147 -10.42 -6.79 2.16
N VAL A 148 -10.07 -5.49 2.03
CA VAL A 148 -8.69 -5.07 1.83
C VAL A 148 -8.02 -4.61 3.12
N TYR A 149 -8.73 -3.84 3.96
CA TYR A 149 -8.11 -3.27 5.17
C TYR A 149 -8.26 -4.15 6.41
N GLY A 150 -9.28 -5.04 6.47
CA GLY A 150 -9.53 -5.90 7.64
C GLY A 150 -10.43 -5.25 8.71
N GLY A 151 -11.07 -4.12 8.38
CA GLY A 151 -12.02 -3.46 9.27
C GLY A 151 -13.42 -4.10 9.25
N ALA A 152 -14.28 -3.66 10.14
CA ALA A 152 -15.68 -4.11 10.23
C ALA A 152 -16.59 -3.42 9.19
N GLY A 153 -16.18 -2.26 8.66
CA GLY A 153 -16.92 -1.49 7.68
C GLY A 153 -16.61 -0.01 7.76
N ALA A 154 -17.47 0.81 7.16
CA ALA A 154 -17.33 2.26 7.16
C ALA A 154 -18.53 2.94 7.84
N SER A 155 -18.30 4.09 8.44
CA SER A 155 -19.33 5.02 8.90
C SER A 155 -19.20 6.33 8.12
N PHE A 156 -20.29 7.07 7.99
CA PHE A 156 -20.37 8.24 7.14
C PHE A 156 -20.92 9.44 7.92
N SER A 157 -20.26 10.59 7.79
CA SER A 157 -20.81 11.85 8.26
C SER A 157 -22.09 12.23 7.49
N GLU A 158 -22.91 13.11 8.02
CA GLU A 158 -24.10 13.60 7.29
C GLU A 158 -23.70 14.26 5.96
N ILE A 159 -22.61 15.05 5.95
CA ILE A 159 -22.07 15.65 4.71
C ILE A 159 -21.69 14.58 3.68
N ALA A 160 -21.05 13.51 4.12
CA ALA A 160 -20.67 12.41 3.22
C ALA A 160 -21.91 11.71 2.63
N LYS A 161 -22.95 11.46 3.45
CA LYS A 161 -24.21 10.86 3.00
C LYS A 161 -24.96 11.72 1.98
N GLU A 162 -25.06 13.02 2.25
CA GLU A 162 -25.69 13.97 1.32
C GLU A 162 -24.97 13.98 -0.04
N LYS A 163 -23.63 14.05 -0.03
CA LYS A 163 -22.81 14.04 -1.25
C LYS A 163 -22.86 12.70 -1.98
N ILE A 164 -22.97 11.56 -1.28
CA ILE A 164 -23.17 10.25 -1.88
C ILE A 164 -24.51 10.22 -2.60
N ALA A 165 -25.60 10.64 -1.95
CA ALA A 165 -26.93 10.67 -2.55
C ALA A 165 -26.97 11.58 -3.78
N GLU A 166 -26.32 12.76 -3.71
CA GLU A 166 -26.19 13.67 -4.86
C GLU A 166 -25.39 13.02 -6.02
N ALA A 167 -24.27 12.37 -5.71
CA ALA A 167 -23.44 11.70 -6.71
C ALA A 167 -24.21 10.57 -7.42
N GLU A 168 -24.93 9.75 -6.66
CA GLU A 168 -25.74 8.65 -7.21
C GLU A 168 -26.91 9.18 -8.06
N ALA A 169 -27.59 10.24 -7.60
CA ALA A 169 -28.68 10.89 -8.36
C ALA A 169 -28.19 11.50 -9.70
N ARG A 170 -26.94 11.93 -9.75
CA ARG A 170 -26.28 12.44 -10.98
C ARG A 170 -25.73 11.33 -11.88
N GLY A 171 -25.92 10.05 -11.54
CA GLY A 171 -25.45 8.92 -12.34
C GLY A 171 -24.00 8.47 -12.07
N TYR A 172 -23.33 9.03 -11.06
CA TYR A 172 -21.96 8.66 -10.69
C TYR A 172 -21.89 7.43 -9.76
N GLY A 173 -23.02 6.81 -9.44
CA GLY A 173 -23.10 5.65 -8.57
C GLY A 173 -22.27 4.45 -9.04
N ARG A 174 -22.04 4.31 -10.37
CA ARG A 174 -21.24 3.21 -10.95
C ARG A 174 -19.74 3.50 -11.07
N LEU A 175 -19.28 4.68 -10.69
CA LEU A 175 -17.86 5.00 -10.72
C LEU A 175 -17.09 4.18 -9.69
N PRO A 176 -15.82 3.82 -9.98
CA PRO A 176 -14.95 3.22 -8.98
C PRO A 176 -14.69 4.17 -7.81
N VAL A 177 -14.41 3.58 -6.64
CA VAL A 177 -14.17 4.32 -5.40
C VAL A 177 -12.74 4.08 -4.93
N ILE A 178 -12.09 5.13 -4.45
CA ILE A 178 -10.83 5.07 -3.71
C ILE A 178 -11.00 5.74 -2.35
N ILE A 179 -10.24 5.28 -1.36
CA ILE A 179 -10.25 5.87 -0.01
C ILE A 179 -8.95 6.65 0.22
N ALA A 180 -9.07 7.95 0.48
CA ALA A 180 -7.99 8.79 0.93
C ALA A 180 -7.97 8.78 2.46
N LYS A 181 -6.96 8.14 3.04
CA LYS A 181 -6.75 8.01 4.49
C LYS A 181 -5.27 8.07 4.82
N THR A 182 -4.90 8.00 6.10
CA THR A 182 -3.50 7.93 6.52
C THR A 182 -2.75 6.80 5.82
N GLN A 183 -1.50 7.04 5.47
CA GLN A 183 -0.59 6.04 4.90
C GLN A 183 0.06 5.14 5.96
N TYR A 184 -0.03 5.49 7.24
CA TYR A 184 0.66 4.79 8.33
C TYR A 184 -0.11 3.61 8.91
N SER A 185 -1.35 3.40 8.52
CA SER A 185 -2.19 2.32 9.04
C SER A 185 -3.11 1.75 7.96
N LEU A 186 -3.58 0.53 8.16
CA LEU A 186 -4.71 -0.03 7.41
C LEU A 186 -6.04 0.63 7.81
N SER A 187 -6.15 1.17 9.03
CA SER A 187 -7.29 1.99 9.47
C SER A 187 -7.14 3.46 9.06
N ASP A 188 -8.07 4.31 9.45
CA ASP A 188 -7.99 5.78 9.35
C ASP A 188 -7.34 6.44 10.58
N ASP A 189 -6.97 5.65 11.61
CA ASP A 189 -6.14 6.09 12.73
C ASP A 189 -4.67 5.70 12.50
N ALA A 190 -3.79 6.68 12.36
CA ALA A 190 -2.36 6.49 12.16
C ALA A 190 -1.64 5.78 13.33
N LYS A 191 -2.26 5.68 14.50
CA LYS A 191 -1.70 5.03 15.69
C LYS A 191 -1.93 3.52 15.71
N LEU A 192 -2.89 3.02 14.95
CA LEU A 192 -3.18 1.59 14.85
C LEU A 192 -2.23 0.95 13.85
N LEU A 193 -1.07 0.53 14.33
CA LEU A 193 0.03 -0.02 13.53
C LEU A 193 -0.19 -1.50 13.18
N ALA A 194 0.72 -2.07 12.43
CA ALA A 194 0.76 -3.47 11.98
C ALA A 194 -0.53 -3.90 11.25
N ARG A 195 -1.31 -4.78 11.84
CA ARG A 195 -2.55 -5.32 11.26
C ARG A 195 -3.72 -5.12 12.24
N PRO A 196 -4.27 -3.91 12.34
CA PRO A 196 -5.50 -3.71 13.09
C PRO A 196 -6.65 -4.46 12.43
N GLU A 197 -7.59 -4.95 13.26
CA GLU A 197 -8.77 -5.69 12.81
C GLU A 197 -10.03 -5.13 13.47
N GLY A 198 -11.18 -5.31 12.83
CA GLY A 198 -12.49 -4.94 13.41
C GLY A 198 -12.76 -3.45 13.58
N PHE A 199 -11.86 -2.57 13.12
CA PHE A 199 -12.06 -1.13 13.18
C PHE A 199 -13.11 -0.66 12.17
N THR A 200 -13.66 0.53 12.40
CA THR A 200 -14.56 1.20 11.46
C THR A 200 -13.85 2.42 10.87
N VAL A 201 -13.81 2.53 9.55
CA VAL A 201 -13.27 3.71 8.86
C VAL A 201 -14.36 4.80 8.83
N HIS A 202 -14.02 5.99 9.32
CA HIS A 202 -14.96 7.13 9.32
C HIS A 202 -14.74 8.03 8.09
N VAL A 203 -15.69 7.98 7.15
CA VAL A 203 -15.71 8.80 5.94
C VAL A 203 -16.36 10.15 6.27
N ARG A 204 -15.55 11.21 6.22
CA ARG A 204 -16.01 12.57 6.54
C ARG A 204 -16.54 13.34 5.34
N ASP A 205 -16.10 12.99 4.13
CA ASP A 205 -16.45 13.69 2.90
C ASP A 205 -16.28 12.80 1.65
N ILE A 206 -16.93 13.19 0.55
CA ILE A 206 -16.85 12.55 -0.77
C ILE A 206 -16.53 13.60 -1.82
N ILE A 207 -15.62 13.28 -2.73
CA ILE A 207 -15.29 14.11 -3.89
C ILE A 207 -15.46 13.28 -5.16
N VAL A 208 -16.34 13.69 -6.06
CA VAL A 208 -16.47 13.11 -7.40
C VAL A 208 -15.43 13.75 -8.32
N LYS A 209 -14.58 12.94 -8.92
CA LYS A 209 -13.61 13.33 -9.96
C LYS A 209 -14.18 12.98 -11.33
N GLY A 210 -15.16 13.76 -11.80
CA GLY A 210 -15.91 13.46 -13.01
C GLY A 210 -15.06 13.30 -14.27
N GLY A 211 -14.02 14.14 -14.46
CA GLY A 211 -13.13 14.02 -15.61
C GLY A 211 -12.17 12.84 -15.58
N ALA A 212 -11.91 12.28 -14.38
CA ALA A 212 -11.07 11.11 -14.19
C ALA A 212 -11.89 9.85 -13.86
N GLU A 213 -13.22 9.99 -13.78
CA GLU A 213 -14.20 8.92 -13.62
C GLU A 213 -13.99 8.04 -12.38
N PHE A 214 -13.79 8.66 -11.21
CA PHE A 214 -13.77 7.96 -9.92
C PHE A 214 -14.27 8.85 -8.77
N VAL A 215 -14.64 8.21 -7.68
CA VAL A 215 -15.06 8.85 -6.43
C VAL A 215 -13.96 8.69 -5.39
N VAL A 216 -13.66 9.77 -4.66
CA VAL A 216 -12.72 9.79 -3.54
C VAL A 216 -13.49 9.88 -2.23
N ALA A 217 -13.41 8.85 -1.39
CA ALA A 217 -13.88 8.90 -0.01
C ALA A 217 -12.74 9.42 0.88
N ILE A 218 -13.00 10.51 1.62
CA ILE A 218 -12.02 11.12 2.51
C ILE A 218 -12.26 10.63 3.92
N ALA A 219 -11.31 9.89 4.47
CA ALA A 219 -11.41 9.28 5.79
C ALA A 219 -10.38 9.84 6.77
N GLY A 220 -10.82 10.01 8.02
CA GLY A 220 -9.96 10.52 9.09
C GLY A 220 -9.40 11.93 8.80
N ASN A 221 -8.29 12.26 9.45
CA ASN A 221 -7.63 13.57 9.31
C ASN A 221 -6.52 13.55 8.26
N ILE A 222 -6.87 13.21 7.01
CA ILE A 222 -5.89 13.24 5.92
C ILE A 222 -5.76 14.66 5.34
N MET A 223 -4.51 15.09 5.12
CA MET A 223 -4.22 16.28 4.34
C MET A 223 -4.22 15.90 2.85
N LEU A 224 -5.06 16.57 2.07
CA LEU A 224 -5.13 16.38 0.62
C LEU A 224 -4.05 17.23 -0.03
N MET A 225 -3.23 16.62 -0.89
CA MET A 225 -2.17 17.27 -1.64
C MET A 225 -1.27 18.14 -0.75
N PRO A 226 -0.47 17.54 0.15
CA PRO A 226 0.49 18.32 0.93
C PRO A 226 1.37 19.10 -0.03
N GLY A 227 1.41 20.42 0.13
CA GLY A 227 2.20 21.30 -0.72
C GLY A 227 3.70 21.08 -0.49
N LEU A 228 4.51 21.36 -1.52
CA LEU A 228 5.95 21.50 -1.35
C LEU A 228 6.24 22.70 -0.48
N GLY A 229 7.32 22.66 0.30
CA GLY A 229 7.82 23.81 1.05
C GLY A 229 8.11 25.00 0.11
N LYS A 230 8.15 26.21 0.67
CA LYS A 230 8.50 27.42 -0.11
C LYS A 230 9.88 27.33 -0.73
N VAL A 231 10.79 26.59 -0.09
CA VAL A 231 12.14 26.27 -0.59
C VAL A 231 12.14 24.77 -0.92
N PRO A 232 12.20 24.40 -2.20
CA PRO A 232 12.27 23.01 -2.61
C PRO A 232 13.56 22.35 -2.13
N ALA A 233 13.50 21.08 -1.71
CA ALA A 233 14.69 20.30 -1.34
C ALA A 233 15.73 20.24 -2.50
N ALA A 234 15.27 20.29 -3.74
CA ALA A 234 16.13 20.33 -4.92
C ALA A 234 17.13 21.51 -4.96
N GLU A 235 16.87 22.61 -4.25
CA GLU A 235 17.82 23.73 -4.14
C GLU A 235 19.05 23.39 -3.29
N HIS A 236 18.96 22.34 -2.46
CA HIS A 236 20.02 21.91 -1.55
C HIS A 236 20.61 20.55 -1.92
N ILE A 237 20.05 19.88 -2.92
CA ILE A 237 20.57 18.62 -3.43
C ILE A 237 21.62 18.92 -4.52
N GLY A 238 22.79 18.34 -4.40
CA GLY A 238 23.85 18.50 -5.37
C GLY A 238 24.79 17.29 -5.38
N VAL A 239 25.80 17.39 -6.26
CA VAL A 239 26.89 16.43 -6.36
C VAL A 239 28.19 17.19 -6.15
N ASP A 240 29.06 16.72 -5.28
CA ASP A 240 30.36 17.33 -5.04
C ASP A 240 31.40 16.98 -6.12
N GLU A 241 32.60 17.55 -6.01
CA GLU A 241 33.70 17.32 -6.97
C GLU A 241 34.18 15.85 -7.00
N LYS A 242 33.84 15.04 -5.98
CA LYS A 242 34.16 13.61 -5.89
C LYS A 242 33.04 12.72 -6.44
N GLY A 243 31.91 13.32 -6.86
CA GLY A 243 30.73 12.60 -7.34
C GLY A 243 29.79 12.13 -6.21
N GLU A 244 30.00 12.58 -4.97
CA GLU A 244 29.12 12.24 -3.85
C GLU A 244 27.89 13.14 -3.83
N ILE A 245 26.71 12.53 -3.63
CA ILE A 245 25.45 13.26 -3.57
C ILE A 245 25.26 13.80 -2.15
N PHE A 246 24.98 15.10 -2.02
CA PHE A 246 24.66 15.74 -0.75
C PHE A 246 23.24 16.34 -0.75
N GLY A 247 22.70 16.63 0.44
CA GLY A 247 21.38 17.24 0.60
C GLY A 247 20.20 16.28 0.51
N LEU A 248 20.43 14.96 0.37
CA LEU A 248 19.39 13.95 0.53
C LEU A 248 19.14 13.76 2.03
N SER A 249 17.96 14.14 2.52
CA SER A 249 17.53 13.94 3.91
C SER A 249 17.00 12.52 4.15
#